data_674a9e47a151e37b9b9bab22b96fcb47
#
_entry.id   674a9e47a151e37b9b9bab22b96fcb47
#
_cell.length_a   1.000
_cell.length_b   1.000
_cell.length_c   1.000
_cell.angle_alpha   90.00
_cell.angle_beta   90.00
_cell.angle_gamma   90.00
#
_symmetry.space_group_name_H-M   'P 1'
#
loop_
_entity.id
_entity.type
_entity.pdbx_description
1 polymer ?
#
loop_
_entity_poly.entity_id
_entity_poly.type
_entity_poly.pdbx_seq_one_letter_code
_entity_poly.pdbx_strand_id
1 'polypeptide(L)' 'MQALSTAVPGKWYTIKWMFGVPEVLEKLKEFKIKEGSEIHVIQNDASGMMIIASDQKRFVISQDAAARIQV' A
#
# COMPACT_ATOMS: atom_id res chain seq x y z
N MET A 1 -9.44 9.16 6.45
CA MET A 1 -8.33 8.19 6.50
C MET A 1 -8.88 6.79 6.53
N GLN A 2 -8.38 5.91 5.69
CA GLN A 2 -8.84 4.53 5.60
C GLN A 2 -7.65 3.60 5.42
N ALA A 3 -7.83 2.33 5.75
CA ALA A 3 -6.79 1.33 5.51
C ALA A 3 -6.68 1.07 4.01
N LEU A 4 -5.46 0.90 3.52
CA LEU A 4 -5.22 0.60 2.12
C LEU A 4 -5.95 -0.67 1.68
N SER A 5 -6.13 -1.62 2.60
CA SER A 5 -6.84 -2.87 2.32
C SER A 5 -8.29 -2.65 1.89
N THR A 6 -8.87 -1.48 2.18
CA THR A 6 -10.24 -1.15 1.80
C THR A 6 -10.28 -0.28 0.53
N ALA A 7 -9.15 -0.02 -0.09
CA ALA A 7 -9.06 0.88 -1.23
C ALA A 7 -9.73 0.29 -2.48
N VAL A 8 -10.25 1.16 -3.31
CA VAL A 8 -10.98 0.78 -4.52
C VAL A 8 -10.01 0.68 -5.70
N PRO A 9 -10.00 -0.43 -6.44
CA PRO A 9 -9.16 -0.54 -7.64
C PRO A 9 -9.45 0.57 -8.64
N GLY A 10 -8.40 1.04 -9.28
CA GLY A 10 -8.48 2.11 -10.27
C GLY A 10 -8.32 3.51 -9.72
N LYS A 11 -8.24 3.67 -8.41
CA LYS A 11 -8.09 4.98 -7.79
C LYS A 11 -6.69 5.21 -7.29
N TRP A 12 -6.34 6.49 -7.14
CA TRP A 12 -5.08 6.94 -6.57
C TRP A 12 -5.27 7.32 -5.11
N TYR A 13 -4.26 7.04 -4.31
CA TYR A 13 -4.28 7.36 -2.88
C TYR A 13 -2.92 7.90 -2.48
N THR A 14 -2.93 8.77 -1.47
CA THR A 14 -1.69 9.26 -0.84
C THR A 14 -1.54 8.55 0.49
N ILE A 15 -0.37 7.98 0.73
CA ILE A 15 -0.08 7.33 2.02
C ILE A 15 0.03 8.41 3.09
N LYS A 16 -0.81 8.30 4.12
CA LYS A 16 -0.82 9.25 5.22
C LYS A 16 -0.06 8.74 6.44
N TRP A 17 -0.12 7.45 6.66
CA TRP A 17 0.50 6.87 7.84
C TRP A 17 0.69 5.38 7.65
N MET A 18 1.78 4.85 8.22
CA MET A 18 2.09 3.44 8.17
C MET A 18 2.53 2.97 9.53
N PHE A 19 2.14 1.77 9.91
CA PHE A 19 2.57 1.17 11.16
C PHE A 19 2.83 -0.32 10.97
N GLY A 20 3.53 -0.93 11.93
CA GLY A 20 3.80 -2.35 11.87
C GLY A 20 5.23 -2.68 12.26
N VAL A 21 5.67 -3.87 11.87
CA VAL A 21 7.01 -4.36 12.18
C VAL A 21 8.05 -3.52 11.44
N PRO A 22 9.10 -3.04 12.17
CA PRO A 22 10.11 -2.19 11.54
C PRO A 22 10.73 -2.77 10.28
N GLU A 23 10.97 -4.07 10.23
CA GLU A 23 11.55 -4.73 9.06
C GLU A 23 10.67 -4.56 7.82
N VAL A 24 9.37 -4.68 7.99
CA VAL A 24 8.42 -4.51 6.89
C VAL A 24 8.37 -3.06 6.46
N LEU A 25 8.35 -2.14 7.41
CA LEU A 25 8.30 -0.71 7.12
C LEU A 25 9.55 -0.27 6.37
N GLU A 26 10.72 -0.75 6.75
CA GLU A 26 11.95 -0.42 6.07
C GLU A 26 11.98 -0.96 4.65
N LYS A 27 11.46 -2.17 4.45
CA LYS A 27 11.39 -2.75 3.13
C LYS A 27 10.48 -1.94 2.21
N LEU A 28 9.36 -1.48 2.74
CA LEU A 28 8.46 -0.62 1.99
C LEU A 28 9.14 0.69 1.61
N LYS A 29 9.93 1.26 2.51
CA LYS A 29 10.67 2.49 2.24
C LYS A 29 11.71 2.30 1.14
N GLU A 30 12.33 1.12 1.08
CA GLU A 30 13.27 0.81 0.01
C GLU A 30 12.60 0.88 -1.36
N PHE A 31 11.32 0.54 -1.43
CA PHE A 31 10.54 0.64 -2.66
C PHE A 31 9.87 2.01 -2.80
N LYS A 32 10.24 2.96 -1.95
CA LYS A 32 9.69 4.31 -1.94
C LYS A 32 8.21 4.35 -1.60
N ILE A 33 7.73 3.37 -0.87
CA ILE A 33 6.39 3.34 -0.34
C ILE A 33 6.45 3.86 1.08
N LYS A 34 6.16 5.13 1.25
CA LYS A 34 6.30 5.83 2.52
C LYS A 34 5.23 6.91 2.63
N GLU A 35 5.16 7.55 3.79
CA GLU A 35 4.24 8.66 4.01
C GLU A 35 4.47 9.75 2.97
N GLY A 36 3.39 10.23 2.37
CA GLY A 36 3.44 11.20 1.29
C GLY A 36 3.50 10.60 -0.10
N SER A 37 3.79 9.31 -0.23
CA SER A 37 3.84 8.66 -1.54
C SER A 37 2.44 8.51 -2.13
N GLU A 38 2.34 8.69 -3.44
CA GLU A 38 1.10 8.44 -4.16
C GLU A 38 1.15 7.03 -4.73
N ILE A 39 0.07 6.30 -4.55
CA ILE A 39 -0.04 4.94 -5.07
C ILE A 39 -1.33 4.76 -5.84
N HIS A 40 -1.25 3.93 -6.87
CA HIS A 40 -2.40 3.56 -7.68
C HIS A 40 -2.78 2.13 -7.35
N VAL A 41 -4.01 1.91 -6.95
CA VAL A 41 -4.50 0.57 -6.65
C VAL A 41 -4.94 -0.07 -7.95
N ILE A 42 -4.26 -1.14 -8.34
CA ILE A 42 -4.55 -1.84 -9.59
C ILE A 42 -5.56 -2.95 -9.35
N GLN A 43 -5.34 -3.72 -8.30
CA GLN A 43 -6.20 -4.84 -7.96
C GLN A 43 -6.27 -4.99 -6.46
N ASN A 44 -7.44 -5.29 -5.95
CA ASN A 44 -7.64 -5.55 -4.53
C ASN A 44 -8.45 -6.82 -4.38
N ASP A 45 -7.77 -7.92 -4.08
CA ASP A 45 -8.41 -9.22 -3.89
C ASP A 45 -8.51 -9.45 -2.38
N ALA A 46 -9.72 -9.39 -1.87
CA ALA A 46 -9.98 -9.54 -0.44
C ALA A 46 -9.52 -10.88 0.11
N SER A 47 -9.34 -11.88 -0.74
CA SER A 47 -8.92 -13.21 -0.28
C SER A 47 -7.42 -13.34 -0.11
N GLY A 48 -6.62 -12.36 -0.50
CA GLY A 48 -5.18 -12.55 -0.38
C GLY A 48 -4.32 -11.32 -0.60
N MET A 49 -4.27 -10.80 -1.82
CA MET A 49 -3.23 -9.86 -2.23
C MET A 49 -3.78 -8.61 -2.87
N MET A 50 -3.00 -7.54 -2.78
CA MET A 50 -3.25 -6.32 -3.54
C MET A 50 -2.12 -6.08 -4.50
N ILE A 51 -2.44 -5.49 -5.64
CA ILE A 51 -1.44 -5.01 -6.58
C ILE A 51 -1.55 -3.49 -6.59
N ILE A 52 -0.44 -2.84 -6.28
CA ILE A 52 -0.36 -1.39 -6.27
C ILE A 52 0.77 -0.95 -7.19
N ALA A 53 0.70 0.26 -7.68
CA ALA A 53 1.74 0.86 -8.49
C ALA A 53 2.22 2.14 -7.83
N SER A 54 3.53 2.35 -7.81
CA SER A 54 4.15 3.56 -7.29
C SER A 54 5.44 3.79 -8.06
N ASP A 55 5.67 5.04 -8.47
CA ASP A 55 6.91 5.42 -9.16
C ASP A 55 7.20 4.52 -10.36
N GLN A 56 6.18 4.23 -11.17
CA GLN A 56 6.26 3.43 -12.39
C GLN A 56 6.61 1.95 -12.14
N LYS A 57 6.48 1.50 -10.91
CA LYS A 57 6.71 0.11 -10.53
C LYS A 57 5.46 -0.49 -9.93
N ARG A 58 5.31 -1.79 -10.09
CA ARG A 58 4.19 -2.52 -9.51
C ARG A 58 4.68 -3.38 -8.37
N PHE A 59 3.85 -3.46 -7.34
CA PHE A 59 4.16 -4.25 -6.15
C PHE A 59 2.96 -5.09 -5.79
N VAL A 60 3.22 -6.29 -5.31
CA VAL A 60 2.20 -7.15 -4.74
C VAL A 60 2.39 -7.13 -3.23
N ILE A 61 1.35 -6.75 -2.50
CA ILE A 61 1.41 -6.72 -1.05
C ILE A 61 0.26 -7.55 -0.47
N SER A 62 0.47 -8.07 0.74
CA SER A 62 -0.56 -8.84 1.42
C SER A 62 -1.64 -7.92 1.97
N GLN A 63 -2.82 -8.48 2.19
CA GLN A 63 -3.89 -7.74 2.83
C GLN A 63 -3.51 -7.32 4.24
N ASP A 64 -2.73 -8.14 4.94
CA ASP A 64 -2.25 -7.80 6.28
C ASP A 64 -1.35 -6.56 6.27
N ALA A 65 -0.44 -6.48 5.30
CA ALA A 65 0.41 -5.30 5.16
C ALA A 65 -0.42 -4.08 4.75
N ALA A 66 -1.35 -4.26 3.83
CA ALA A 66 -2.21 -3.16 3.39
C ALA A 66 -3.08 -2.62 4.52
N ALA A 67 -3.50 -3.47 5.45
CA ALA A 67 -4.32 -3.05 6.58
C ALA A 67 -3.56 -2.08 7.52
N ARG A 68 -2.23 -2.08 7.45
CA ARG A 68 -1.39 -1.23 8.29
C ARG A 68 -0.93 0.04 7.59
N ILE A 69 -1.41 0.28 6.39
CA ILE A 69 -1.10 1.49 5.64
C ILE A 69 -2.39 2.31 5.58
N GLN A 70 -2.31 3.54 6.06
CA GLN A 70 -3.46 4.45 6.04
C GLN A 70 -3.34 5.43 4.87
N VAL A 71 -4.44 5.59 4.16
CA VAL A 71 -4.50 6.47 3.00
C VAL A 71 -5.65 7.46 3.08
#